data_0823494d44508699939c6128dd0129e5
#
_entry.id   0823494d44508699939c6128dd0129e5
#
_cell.length_a   1.000
_cell.length_b   1.000
_cell.length_c   1.000
_cell.angle_alpha   90.00
_cell.angle_beta   90.00
_cell.angle_gamma   90.00
#
_symmetry.space_group_name_H-M   'P 1'
#
loop_
_entity.id
_entity.type
_entity.pdbx_description
1 polymer ?
#
loop_
_entity_poly.entity_id
_entity_poly.type
_entity_poly.pdbx_seq_one_letter_code
_entity_poly.pdbx_strand_id
1 'polypeptide(L)'
;MHSPKRLLFLDFVLSVFRLNGLLISEGDAMTEKLGLTSARWKVIGAIALSSKGLTVPGIARVLGQSRQAVQRITDVMVSDNLLFYQVNPRHKRSVIVTLTDAGTEIYNLLREVQDPWALGTTEDIPVEELESALRLVRRLIQKFDK
;
A
#
# COMPACT_ATOMS: atom_id res chain seq x y z
N MET A 1 -27.46 7.09 25.66
CA MET A 1 -27.79 5.70 25.21
C MET A 1 -26.64 5.17 24.38
N HIS A 2 -26.06 4.05 24.79
CA HIS A 2 -24.97 3.43 24.07
C HIS A 2 -25.53 2.44 23.03
N SER A 3 -25.52 2.86 21.76
CA SER A 3 -25.92 1.94 20.68
C SER A 3 -24.86 0.85 20.54
N PRO A 4 -25.24 -0.44 20.54
CA PRO A 4 -24.32 -1.56 20.30
C PRO A 4 -23.53 -1.39 18.99
N LYS A 5 -24.17 -0.85 17.97
CA LYS A 5 -23.54 -0.56 16.67
C LYS A 5 -22.41 0.46 16.79
N ARG A 6 -22.59 1.50 17.64
CA ARG A 6 -21.56 2.51 17.89
C ARG A 6 -20.32 1.89 18.53
N LEU A 7 -20.52 1.07 19.56
CA LEU A 7 -19.40 0.42 20.26
C LEU A 7 -18.65 -0.55 19.35
N LEU A 8 -19.39 -1.32 18.57
CA LEU A 8 -18.80 -2.24 17.60
C LEU A 8 -17.96 -1.50 16.55
N PHE A 9 -18.46 -0.37 16.06
CA PHE A 9 -17.71 0.44 15.09
C PHE A 9 -16.43 1.02 15.69
N LEU A 10 -16.48 1.52 16.92
CA LEU A 10 -15.27 2.04 17.58
C LEU A 10 -14.24 0.94 17.84
N ASP A 11 -14.68 -0.24 18.23
CA ASP A 11 -13.78 -1.41 18.37
C ASP A 11 -13.16 -1.80 17.02
N PHE A 12 -13.97 -1.80 15.97
CA PHE A 12 -13.49 -2.03 14.61
C PHE A 12 -12.38 -1.01 14.24
N VAL A 13 -12.59 0.28 14.50
CA VAL A 13 -11.60 1.33 14.19
C VAL A 13 -10.30 1.09 14.94
N LEU A 14 -10.36 0.80 16.24
CA LEU A 14 -9.17 0.49 17.03
C LEU A 14 -8.44 -0.76 16.53
N SER A 15 -9.21 -1.77 16.12
CA SER A 15 -8.66 -3.00 15.56
C SER A 15 -7.96 -2.75 14.23
N VAL A 16 -8.51 -1.88 13.39
CA VAL A 16 -7.86 -1.47 12.12
C VAL A 16 -6.53 -0.77 12.41
N PHE A 17 -6.46 0.15 13.38
CA PHE A 17 -5.20 0.79 13.75
C PHE A 17 -4.17 -0.20 14.25
N ARG A 18 -4.56 -1.15 15.09
CA ARG A 18 -3.67 -2.21 15.57
C ARG A 18 -3.19 -3.09 14.42
N LEU A 19 -4.10 -3.51 13.54
CA LEU A 19 -3.76 -4.32 12.37
C LEU A 19 -2.76 -3.60 11.46
N ASN A 20 -2.96 -2.30 11.24
CA ASN A 20 -2.04 -1.50 10.45
C ASN A 20 -0.61 -1.54 11.02
N GLY A 21 -0.47 -1.37 12.34
CA GLY A 21 0.83 -1.46 13.00
C GLY A 21 1.48 -2.84 12.85
N LEU A 22 0.69 -3.90 13.01
CA LEU A 22 1.18 -5.28 12.84
C LEU A 22 1.57 -5.58 11.39
N LEU A 23 0.81 -5.08 10.42
CA LEU A 23 1.13 -5.25 8.99
C LEU A 23 2.44 -4.53 8.62
N ILE A 24 2.71 -3.37 9.22
CA ILE A 24 3.97 -2.67 9.02
C ILE A 24 5.14 -3.54 9.53
N SER A 25 5.02 -4.13 10.72
CA SER A 25 6.05 -5.01 11.29
C SER A 25 6.22 -6.28 10.46
N GLU A 26 5.13 -6.90 10.03
CA GLU A 26 5.15 -8.06 9.13
C GLU A 26 5.82 -7.73 7.79
N GLY A 27 5.49 -6.57 7.23
CA GLY A 27 6.08 -6.10 5.97
C GLY A 27 7.58 -5.85 6.09
N ASP A 28 8.02 -5.25 7.19
CA ASP A 28 9.45 -5.04 7.45
C ASP A 28 10.19 -6.38 7.55
N ALA A 29 9.66 -7.33 8.30
CA ALA A 29 10.25 -8.66 8.44
C ALA A 29 10.30 -9.42 7.11
N MET A 30 9.22 -9.38 6.35
CA MET A 30 9.09 -10.07 5.05
C MET A 30 10.07 -9.51 4.01
N THR A 31 10.31 -8.20 4.02
CA THR A 31 11.10 -7.52 3.00
C THR A 31 12.56 -7.32 3.38
N GLU A 32 12.95 -7.64 4.61
CA GLU A 32 14.30 -7.41 5.13
C GLU A 32 15.38 -8.03 4.24
N LYS A 33 15.18 -9.28 3.80
CA LYS A 33 16.14 -10.00 2.96
C LYS A 33 16.37 -9.35 1.60
N LEU A 34 15.42 -8.54 1.13
CA LEU A 34 15.51 -7.81 -0.13
C LEU A 34 16.07 -6.40 0.06
N GLY A 35 16.48 -6.04 1.28
CA GLY A 35 16.95 -4.70 1.59
C GLY A 35 15.85 -3.65 1.55
N LEU A 36 14.61 -4.05 1.71
CA LEU A 36 13.46 -3.16 1.67
C LEU A 36 12.82 -3.00 3.05
N THR A 37 11.95 -2.01 3.16
CA THR A 37 11.08 -1.75 4.30
C THR A 37 9.62 -1.88 3.87
N SER A 38 8.71 -1.97 4.84
CA SER A 38 7.27 -1.93 4.56
C SER A 38 6.87 -0.66 3.81
N ALA A 39 7.52 0.48 4.10
CA ALA A 39 7.26 1.75 3.44
C ALA A 39 7.58 1.67 1.93
N ARG A 40 8.74 1.12 1.57
CA ARG A 40 9.14 0.93 0.17
C ARG A 40 8.28 -0.13 -0.53
N TRP A 41 7.97 -1.21 0.17
CA TRP A 41 7.10 -2.27 -0.34
C TRP A 41 5.73 -1.72 -0.72
N LYS A 42 5.12 -0.90 0.12
CA LYS A 42 3.81 -0.29 -0.15
C LYS A 42 3.84 0.61 -1.40
N VAL A 43 4.89 1.40 -1.56
CA VAL A 43 5.05 2.28 -2.73
C VAL A 43 5.20 1.45 -4.01
N ILE A 44 6.05 0.44 -4.00
CA ILE A 44 6.22 -0.47 -5.15
C ILE A 44 4.90 -1.15 -5.50
N GLY A 45 4.19 -1.65 -4.48
CA GLY A 45 2.90 -2.31 -4.68
C GLY A 45 1.84 -1.39 -5.29
N ALA A 46 1.75 -0.16 -4.81
CA ALA A 46 0.81 0.83 -5.36
C ALA A 46 1.10 1.13 -6.84
N ILE A 47 2.38 1.32 -7.19
CA ILE A 47 2.79 1.60 -8.57
C ILE A 47 2.56 0.38 -9.47
N ALA A 48 2.90 -0.82 -8.99
CA ALA A 48 2.76 -2.06 -9.78
C ALA A 48 1.30 -2.39 -10.10
N LEU A 49 0.36 -2.03 -9.22
CA LEU A 49 -1.07 -2.21 -9.46
C LEU A 49 -1.64 -1.19 -10.46
N SER A 50 -0.88 -0.15 -10.80
CA SER A 50 -1.27 0.84 -11.78
C SER A 50 -0.55 0.58 -13.11
N SER A 51 -1.30 0.37 -14.19
CA SER A 51 -0.72 0.10 -15.51
C SER A 51 0.04 1.30 -16.11
N LYS A 52 -0.19 2.52 -15.61
CA LYS A 52 0.36 3.77 -16.16
C LYS A 52 1.27 4.52 -15.20
N GLY A 53 1.59 3.92 -14.05
CA GLY A 53 2.27 4.62 -12.97
C GLY A 53 1.31 5.52 -12.18
N LEU A 54 1.80 6.16 -11.15
CA LEU A 54 1.03 7.04 -10.28
C LEU A 54 1.81 8.32 -10.01
N THR A 55 1.10 9.42 -9.77
CA THR A 55 1.69 10.64 -9.22
C THR A 55 1.96 10.45 -7.72
N VAL A 56 2.82 11.26 -7.13
CA VAL A 56 3.04 11.25 -5.67
C VAL A 56 1.73 11.45 -4.91
N PRO A 57 0.86 12.44 -5.25
CA PRO A 57 -0.46 12.53 -4.62
C PRO A 57 -1.32 11.29 -4.81
N GLY A 58 -1.23 10.62 -5.96
CA GLY A 58 -1.96 9.38 -6.23
C GLY A 58 -1.50 8.24 -5.32
N ILE A 59 -0.20 8.07 -5.13
CA ILE A 59 0.37 7.08 -4.21
C ILE A 59 -0.06 7.39 -2.77
N ALA A 60 0.04 8.66 -2.37
CA ALA A 60 -0.37 9.10 -1.04
C ALA A 60 -1.83 8.77 -0.74
N ARG A 61 -2.71 8.98 -1.72
CA ARG A 61 -4.14 8.64 -1.61
C ARG A 61 -4.35 7.13 -1.46
N VAL A 62 -3.70 6.32 -2.28
CA VAL A 62 -3.82 4.85 -2.22
C VAL A 62 -3.36 4.32 -0.86
N LEU A 63 -2.27 4.86 -0.33
CA LEU A 63 -1.66 4.38 0.92
C LEU A 63 -2.20 5.06 2.17
N GLY A 64 -3.02 6.10 2.03
CA GLY A 64 -3.52 6.88 3.17
C GLY A 64 -2.40 7.61 3.90
N GLN A 65 -1.41 8.11 3.18
CA GLN A 65 -0.25 8.82 3.72
C GLN A 65 -0.19 10.27 3.23
N SER A 66 0.63 11.10 3.87
CA SER A 66 0.84 12.47 3.42
C SER A 66 1.67 12.50 2.13
N ARG A 67 1.45 13.52 1.29
CA ARG A 67 2.25 13.75 0.08
C ARG A 67 3.72 13.94 0.43
N GLN A 68 4.02 14.64 1.53
CA GLN A 68 5.39 14.86 1.98
C GLN A 68 6.11 13.57 2.32
N ALA A 69 5.44 12.65 3.05
CA ALA A 69 6.00 11.36 3.40
C ALA A 69 6.28 10.51 2.14
N VAL A 70 5.33 10.47 1.20
CA VAL A 70 5.49 9.73 -0.05
C VAL A 70 6.58 10.35 -0.91
N GLN A 71 6.64 11.69 -1.03
CA GLN A 71 7.69 12.37 -1.78
C GLN A 71 9.08 12.01 -1.27
N ARG A 72 9.24 11.97 0.05
CA ARG A 72 10.52 11.62 0.69
C ARG A 72 10.93 10.19 0.36
N ILE A 73 9.99 9.24 0.42
CA ILE A 73 10.25 7.83 0.10
C ILE A 73 10.58 7.68 -1.38
N THR A 74 9.80 8.28 -2.28
CA THR A 74 10.03 8.17 -3.72
C THR A 74 11.34 8.82 -4.14
N ASP A 75 11.72 9.96 -3.56
CA ASP A 75 13.01 10.60 -3.84
C ASP A 75 14.18 9.68 -3.49
N VAL A 76 14.14 9.01 -2.34
CA VAL A 76 15.17 8.05 -1.94
C VAL A 76 15.20 6.86 -2.90
N MET A 77 14.04 6.34 -3.29
CA MET A 77 13.95 5.21 -4.20
C MET A 77 14.40 5.56 -5.63
N VAL A 78 14.19 6.79 -6.05
CA VAL A 78 14.75 7.29 -7.32
C VAL A 78 16.28 7.36 -7.23
N SER A 79 16.81 7.85 -6.11
CA SER A 79 18.24 7.87 -5.84
C SER A 79 18.85 6.46 -5.85
N ASP A 80 18.10 5.46 -5.38
CA ASP A 80 18.51 4.05 -5.37
C ASP A 80 18.24 3.33 -6.70
N ASN A 81 17.82 4.06 -7.74
CA ASN A 81 17.53 3.54 -9.08
C ASN A 81 16.40 2.49 -9.13
N LEU A 82 15.47 2.56 -8.20
CA LEU A 82 14.29 1.67 -8.19
C LEU A 82 13.08 2.30 -8.88
N LEU A 83 13.01 3.63 -8.85
CA LEU A 83 11.94 4.43 -9.47
C LEU A 83 12.54 5.49 -10.37
N PHE A 84 11.73 6.00 -11.29
CA PHE A 84 12.06 7.22 -12.03
C PHE A 84 10.84 8.11 -12.17
N TYR A 85 11.08 9.41 -12.32
CA TYR A 85 10.05 10.40 -12.54
C TYR A 85 9.90 10.63 -14.04
N GLN A 86 8.65 10.63 -14.50
CA GLN A 86 8.29 10.81 -15.88
C GLN A 86 7.30 11.97 -16.00
N VAL A 87 7.48 12.81 -17.02
CA VAL A 87 6.53 13.89 -17.28
C VAL A 87 5.16 13.30 -17.61
N ASN A 88 4.12 13.86 -16.97
CA ASN A 88 2.75 13.45 -17.22
C ASN A 88 2.25 14.17 -18.49
N PRO A 89 1.93 13.45 -19.59
CA PRO A 89 1.45 14.08 -20.83
C PRO A 89 0.12 14.80 -20.67
N ARG A 90 -0.69 14.45 -19.64
CA ARG A 90 -1.99 15.09 -19.37
C ARG A 90 -1.87 16.33 -18.48
N HIS A 91 -0.79 16.43 -17.70
CA HIS A 91 -0.54 17.52 -16.75
C HIS A 91 0.95 17.82 -16.68
N LYS A 92 1.40 18.81 -17.37
CA LYS A 92 2.83 19.21 -17.43
C LYS A 92 3.43 19.56 -16.06
N ARG A 93 2.61 19.86 -15.06
CA ARG A 93 3.06 20.21 -13.69
C ARG A 93 3.14 19.02 -12.75
N SER A 94 2.56 17.87 -13.12
CA SER A 94 2.61 16.66 -12.31
C SER A 94 3.57 15.66 -12.92
N VAL A 95 4.19 14.86 -12.05
CA VAL A 95 5.20 13.86 -12.42
C VAL A 95 4.63 12.49 -12.10
N ILE A 96 4.76 11.57 -13.05
CA ILE A 96 4.39 10.16 -12.85
C ILE A 96 5.60 9.43 -12.31
N VAL A 97 5.37 8.61 -11.29
CA VAL A 97 6.38 7.72 -10.71
C VAL A 97 6.21 6.34 -11.31
N THR A 98 7.27 5.79 -11.86
CA THR A 98 7.28 4.46 -12.48
C THR A 98 8.46 3.64 -11.99
N LEU A 99 8.33 2.30 -12.09
CA LEU A 99 9.42 1.38 -11.77
C LEU A 99 10.48 1.41 -12.87
N THR A 100 11.74 1.42 -12.47
CA THR A 100 12.86 1.11 -13.37
C THR A 100 12.90 -0.40 -13.65
N ASP A 101 13.79 -0.85 -14.52
CA ASP A 101 14.03 -2.28 -14.70
C ASP A 101 14.49 -2.93 -13.40
N ALA A 102 15.38 -2.28 -12.65
CA ALA A 102 15.80 -2.75 -11.33
C ALA A 102 14.63 -2.79 -10.34
N GLY A 103 13.76 -1.78 -10.36
CA GLY A 103 12.55 -1.76 -9.54
C GLY A 103 11.58 -2.88 -9.89
N THR A 104 11.44 -3.20 -11.17
CA THR A 104 10.62 -4.31 -11.65
C THR A 104 11.18 -5.66 -11.19
N GLU A 105 12.50 -5.83 -11.21
CA GLU A 105 13.14 -7.05 -10.67
C GLU A 105 12.86 -7.19 -9.18
N ILE A 106 12.99 -6.12 -8.41
CA ILE A 106 12.67 -6.12 -6.98
C ILE A 106 11.20 -6.48 -6.75
N TYR A 107 10.30 -5.93 -7.55
CA TYR A 107 8.87 -6.27 -7.48
C TYR A 107 8.63 -7.76 -7.72
N ASN A 108 9.30 -8.36 -8.68
CA ASN A 108 9.18 -9.80 -8.96
C ASN A 108 9.70 -10.64 -7.78
N LEU A 109 10.82 -10.25 -7.17
CA LEU A 109 11.34 -10.91 -5.97
C LEU A 109 10.39 -10.74 -4.78
N LEU A 110 9.78 -9.56 -4.64
CA LEU A 110 8.77 -9.31 -3.62
C LEU A 110 7.59 -10.26 -3.75
N ARG A 111 7.12 -10.52 -4.97
CA ARG A 111 6.01 -11.44 -5.21
C ARG A 111 6.35 -12.86 -4.74
N GLU A 112 7.57 -13.32 -4.95
CA GLU A 112 8.01 -14.64 -4.50
C GLU A 112 7.94 -14.82 -2.99
N VAL A 113 8.10 -13.74 -2.23
CA VAL A 113 7.98 -13.73 -0.76
C VAL A 113 6.53 -13.46 -0.32
N GLN A 114 5.88 -12.53 -1.00
CA GLN A 114 4.53 -12.06 -0.66
C GLN A 114 3.46 -13.12 -0.90
N ASP A 115 3.52 -13.83 -2.02
CA ASP A 115 2.48 -14.80 -2.39
C ASP A 115 2.38 -15.94 -1.35
N PRO A 116 3.47 -16.61 -0.92
CA PRO A 116 3.39 -17.60 0.15
C PRO A 116 2.91 -17.01 1.49
N TRP A 117 3.32 -15.78 1.81
CA TRP A 117 2.86 -15.10 3.03
C TRP A 117 1.35 -14.86 2.99
N ALA A 118 0.83 -14.36 1.86
CA ALA A 118 -0.59 -14.09 1.69
C ALA A 118 -1.42 -15.38 1.76
N LEU A 119 -0.99 -16.43 1.05
CA LEU A 119 -1.67 -17.73 1.05
C LEU A 119 -1.65 -18.37 2.44
N GLY A 120 -0.51 -18.37 3.11
CA GLY A 120 -0.37 -18.93 4.46
C GLY A 120 -1.21 -18.17 5.50
N THR A 121 -1.24 -16.84 5.41
CA THR A 121 -2.03 -16.00 6.32
C THR A 121 -3.52 -16.22 6.17
N THR A 122 -3.99 -16.54 4.96
CA THR A 122 -5.42 -16.65 4.66
C THR A 122 -5.91 -18.10 4.51
N GLU A 123 -5.09 -19.08 4.84
CA GLU A 123 -5.40 -20.50 4.64
C GLU A 123 -6.73 -20.92 5.26
N ASP A 124 -7.03 -20.40 6.46
CA ASP A 124 -8.25 -20.68 7.22
C ASP A 124 -9.37 -19.66 7.02
N ILE A 125 -9.19 -18.71 6.08
CA ILE A 125 -10.15 -17.61 5.86
C ILE A 125 -10.88 -17.83 4.54
N PRO A 126 -12.23 -17.99 4.56
CA PRO A 126 -12.99 -18.11 3.31
C PRO A 126 -12.89 -16.87 2.43
N VAL A 127 -12.89 -17.08 1.12
CA VAL A 127 -12.85 -15.97 0.14
C VAL A 127 -13.99 -14.97 0.37
N GLU A 128 -15.18 -15.46 0.68
CA GLU A 128 -16.38 -14.63 0.92
C GLU A 128 -16.20 -13.70 2.11
N GLU A 129 -15.48 -14.15 3.14
CA GLU A 129 -15.18 -13.33 4.32
C GLU A 129 -14.21 -12.20 3.96
N LEU A 130 -13.16 -12.51 3.20
CA LEU A 130 -12.23 -11.49 2.69
C LEU A 130 -12.94 -10.48 1.80
N GLU A 131 -13.81 -10.93 0.90
CA GLU A 131 -14.58 -10.06 0.02
C GLU A 131 -15.49 -9.12 0.81
N SER A 132 -16.17 -9.65 1.85
CA SER A 132 -17.03 -8.85 2.74
C SER A 132 -16.24 -7.80 3.50
N ALA A 133 -15.10 -8.18 4.07
CA ALA A 133 -14.23 -7.27 4.80
C ALA A 133 -13.71 -6.16 3.88
N LEU A 134 -13.27 -6.52 2.67
CA LEU A 134 -12.76 -5.57 1.69
C LEU A 134 -13.85 -4.59 1.23
N ARG A 135 -15.09 -5.07 1.00
CA ARG A 135 -16.22 -4.20 0.67
C ARG A 135 -16.49 -3.17 1.77
N LEU A 136 -16.46 -3.61 3.03
CA LEU A 136 -16.66 -2.71 4.17
C LEU A 136 -15.58 -1.64 4.24
N VAL A 137 -14.31 -2.05 4.14
CA VAL A 137 -13.17 -1.13 4.16
C VAL A 137 -13.28 -0.10 3.03
N ARG A 138 -13.58 -0.54 1.81
CA ARG A 138 -13.74 0.35 0.64
C ARG A 138 -14.89 1.33 0.83
N ARG A 139 -16.01 0.91 1.41
CA ARG A 139 -17.14 1.80 1.72
C ARG A 139 -16.74 2.88 2.71
N LEU A 140 -15.97 2.53 3.73
CA LEU A 140 -15.48 3.50 4.71
C LEU A 140 -14.48 4.48 4.09
N ILE A 141 -13.58 3.99 3.25
CA ILE A 141 -12.65 4.84 2.49
C ILE A 141 -13.43 5.87 1.67
N GLN A 142 -14.45 5.44 0.91
CA GLN A 142 -15.27 6.36 0.12
C GLN A 142 -15.97 7.43 0.95
N LYS A 143 -16.38 7.10 2.18
CA LYS A 143 -17.00 8.08 3.09
C LYS A 143 -16.03 9.13 3.59
N PHE A 144 -14.76 8.77 3.79
CA PHE A 144 -13.75 9.63 4.37
C PHE A 144 -12.86 10.33 3.33
N ASP A 145 -12.77 9.76 2.13
CA ASP A 145 -12.00 10.34 1.01
C ASP A 145 -12.83 11.43 0.35
N LYS A 146 -12.62 12.66 0.79
CA LYS A 146 -13.37 13.85 0.35
C LYS A 146 -12.67 14.57 -0.79
#